data_ff3e0d5ba05f5dc4a7f097876a7fcf65
#
_entry.id   ff3e0d5ba05f5dc4a7f097876a7fcf65
#
_cell.length_a   1.000
_cell.length_b   1.000
_cell.length_c   1.000
_cell.angle_alpha   90.00
_cell.angle_beta   90.00
_cell.angle_gamma   90.00
#
_symmetry.space_group_name_H-M   'P 1'
#
loop_
_entity.id
_entity.type
_entity.pdbx_description
1 polymer ?
#
loop_
_entity_poly.entity_id
_entity_poly.type
_entity_poly.pdbx_seq_one_letter_code
_entity_poly.pdbx_strand_id
1 'polypeptide(L)'
;MKSKVQRLKEAGAIKEIFFPEWLANTMVVKKKNGKGRVYVNFTNLNRAYPKDPFPMPKIDQLVDAMYGHPMMSFLDAFQGYHQIALAPEDREKTTFISPDANYIIL
;
A
#
# COMPACT_ATOMS: atom_id res chain seq x y z
N MET A 1 13.74 -10.36 1.29
CA MET A 1 12.28 -10.42 1.54
C MET A 1 11.93 -10.78 2.98
N LYS A 2 12.54 -11.82 3.57
CA LYS A 2 12.25 -12.23 4.95
C LYS A 2 12.44 -11.14 5.99
N SER A 3 13.52 -10.35 5.88
CA SER A 3 13.79 -9.27 6.83
C SER A 3 12.72 -8.17 6.79
N LYS A 4 12.22 -7.83 5.61
CA LYS A 4 11.16 -6.82 5.47
C LYS A 4 9.84 -7.32 6.04
N VAL A 5 9.48 -8.59 5.77
CA VAL A 5 8.27 -9.21 6.32
C VAL A 5 8.35 -9.26 7.85
N GLN A 6 9.51 -9.64 8.40
CA GLN A 6 9.71 -9.66 9.85
C GLN A 6 9.54 -8.28 10.48
N ARG A 7 10.09 -7.25 9.86
CA ARG A 7 9.97 -5.86 10.33
C ARG A 7 8.52 -5.39 10.32
N LEU A 8 7.76 -5.69 9.27
CA LEU A 8 6.34 -5.33 9.18
C LEU A 8 5.50 -6.09 10.20
N LYS A 9 5.81 -7.37 10.43
CA LYS A 9 5.12 -8.19 11.44
C LYS A 9 5.35 -7.65 12.85
N GLU A 10 6.59 -7.29 13.18
CA GLU A 10 6.95 -6.70 14.47
C GLU A 10 6.29 -5.33 14.68
N ALA A 11 6.15 -4.55 13.62
CA ALA A 11 5.48 -3.25 13.67
C ALA A 11 3.95 -3.36 13.77
N GLY A 12 3.38 -4.57 13.64
CA GLY A 12 1.93 -4.75 13.67
C GLY A 12 1.21 -4.35 12.39
N ALA A 13 1.95 -4.16 11.28
CA ALA A 13 1.37 -3.79 9.99
C ALA A 13 0.80 -4.97 9.22
N ILE A 14 1.26 -6.18 9.49
CA ILE A 14 0.80 -7.43 8.86
C ILE A 14 0.58 -8.52 9.90
N LYS A 15 -0.26 -9.49 9.55
CA LYS A 15 -0.58 -10.65 10.39
C LYS A 15 -0.61 -11.91 9.55
N GLU A 16 -0.13 -13.01 10.12
CA GLU A 16 -0.17 -14.31 9.47
C GLU A 16 -1.61 -14.84 9.37
N ILE A 17 -1.94 -15.48 8.23
CA ILE A 17 -3.24 -16.11 8.00
C ILE A 17 -3.03 -17.51 7.42
N PHE A 18 -3.89 -18.48 7.80
CA PHE A 18 -3.73 -19.88 7.44
C PHE A 18 -4.66 -20.37 6.31
N PHE A 19 -5.85 -19.83 6.18
CA PHE A 19 -6.84 -20.28 5.20
C PHE A 19 -7.38 -19.12 4.38
N PRO A 20 -6.57 -18.54 3.47
CA PRO A 20 -7.01 -17.37 2.70
C PRO A 20 -7.96 -17.76 1.56
N GLU A 21 -9.00 -16.97 1.36
CA GLU A 21 -9.84 -17.03 0.16
C GLU A 21 -9.23 -16.20 -0.99
N TRP A 22 -8.52 -15.12 -0.65
CA TRP A 22 -7.82 -14.25 -1.58
C TRP A 22 -6.32 -14.42 -1.41
N LEU A 23 -5.60 -14.49 -2.51
CA LEU A 23 -4.15 -14.67 -2.46
C LEU A 23 -3.47 -13.88 -3.59
N ALA A 24 -2.54 -13.01 -3.22
CA ALA A 24 -1.76 -12.21 -4.15
C ALA A 24 -0.31 -12.66 -4.18
N ASN A 25 0.31 -12.56 -5.35
CA ASN A 25 1.73 -12.83 -5.52
C ASN A 25 2.57 -11.64 -5.12
N THR A 26 3.80 -11.91 -4.66
CA THR A 26 4.78 -10.88 -4.36
C THR A 26 5.90 -10.89 -5.39
N MET A 27 6.47 -9.71 -5.63
CA MET A 27 7.61 -9.53 -6.53
C MET A 27 8.69 -8.72 -5.84
N VAL A 28 9.96 -9.08 -6.10
CA VAL A 28 11.10 -8.31 -5.61
C VAL A 28 11.78 -7.65 -6.79
N VAL A 29 11.91 -6.33 -6.75
CA VAL A 29 12.55 -5.52 -7.77
C VAL A 29 13.74 -4.79 -7.17
N LYS A 30 14.89 -4.84 -7.85
CA LYS A 30 16.08 -4.11 -7.40
C LYS A 30 15.95 -2.63 -7.71
N LYS A 31 16.24 -1.79 -6.71
CA LYS A 31 16.38 -0.35 -6.91
C LYS A 31 17.74 -0.02 -7.54
N LYS A 32 17.89 1.20 -8.07
CA LYS A 32 19.16 1.70 -8.62
C LYS A 32 20.32 1.61 -7.63
N ASN A 33 20.05 1.71 -6.33
CA ASN A 33 21.05 1.61 -5.26
C ASN A 33 21.37 0.16 -4.84
N GLY A 34 20.88 -0.83 -5.55
CA GLY A 34 21.12 -2.25 -5.25
C GLY A 34 20.21 -2.85 -4.19
N LYS A 35 19.40 -2.06 -3.50
CA LYS A 35 18.45 -2.56 -2.49
C LYS A 35 17.20 -3.14 -3.17
N GLY A 36 16.68 -4.24 -2.63
CA GLY A 36 15.43 -4.84 -3.09
C GLY A 36 14.20 -4.09 -2.62
N ARG A 37 13.20 -3.98 -3.48
CA ARG A 37 11.87 -3.49 -3.13
C ARG A 37 10.87 -4.61 -3.34
N VAL A 38 10.02 -4.86 -2.35
CA VAL A 38 8.97 -5.87 -2.42
C VAL A 38 7.66 -5.23 -2.85
N TYR A 39 7.04 -5.80 -3.88
CA TYR A 39 5.72 -5.40 -4.36
C TYR A 39 4.74 -6.54 -4.22
N VAL A 40 3.50 -6.23 -3.85
CA VAL A 40 2.39 -7.17 -3.83
C VAL A 40 1.50 -6.87 -5.03
N ASN A 41 1.17 -7.90 -5.82
CA ASN A 41 0.33 -7.74 -7.00
C ASN A 41 -1.14 -7.99 -6.65
N PHE A 42 -1.89 -6.91 -6.45
CA PHE A 42 -3.32 -6.95 -6.14
C PHE A 42 -4.22 -6.78 -7.37
N THR A 43 -3.81 -7.20 -8.55
CA THR A 43 -4.57 -7.00 -9.78
C THR A 43 -6.00 -7.53 -9.67
N ASN A 44 -6.18 -8.75 -9.17
CA ASN A 44 -7.52 -9.35 -9.03
C ASN A 44 -8.37 -8.61 -8.00
N LEU A 45 -7.78 -8.21 -6.88
CA LEU A 45 -8.46 -7.43 -5.86
C LEU A 45 -8.90 -6.07 -6.39
N ASN A 46 -8.03 -5.38 -7.11
CA ASN A 46 -8.34 -4.08 -7.71
C ASN A 46 -9.46 -4.16 -8.74
N ARG A 47 -9.58 -5.28 -9.47
CA ARG A 47 -10.68 -5.52 -10.40
C ARG A 47 -12.01 -5.76 -9.69
N ALA A 48 -11.98 -6.42 -8.54
CA ALA A 48 -13.18 -6.76 -7.77
C ALA A 48 -13.78 -5.58 -7.04
N TYR A 49 -12.97 -4.58 -6.68
CA TYR A 49 -13.44 -3.40 -5.96
C TYR A 49 -13.89 -2.30 -6.92
N PRO A 50 -14.98 -1.59 -6.58
CA PRO A 50 -15.39 -0.43 -7.36
C PRO A 50 -14.33 0.67 -7.24
N LYS A 51 -14.13 1.40 -8.35
CA LYS A 51 -13.22 2.53 -8.35
C LYS A 51 -13.77 3.66 -7.48
N ASP A 52 -12.89 4.31 -6.73
CA ASP A 52 -13.22 5.52 -6.00
C ASP A 52 -13.70 6.59 -7.00
N PRO A 53 -14.92 7.13 -6.84
CA PRO A 53 -15.44 8.15 -7.74
C PRO A 53 -14.78 9.52 -7.54
N PHE A 54 -14.00 9.69 -6.47
CA PHE A 54 -13.32 10.96 -6.19
C PHE A 54 -12.11 11.13 -7.12
N PRO A 55 -12.13 12.08 -8.07
CA PRO A 55 -11.02 12.22 -9.02
C PRO A 55 -9.80 12.86 -8.36
N MET A 56 -8.62 12.45 -8.81
CA MET A 56 -7.40 13.17 -8.45
C MET A 56 -7.39 14.54 -9.12
N PRO A 57 -7.00 15.61 -8.39
CA PRO A 57 -6.88 16.94 -8.98
C PRO A 57 -5.83 16.94 -10.11
N LYS A 58 -6.14 17.65 -11.21
CA LYS A 58 -5.16 17.87 -12.26
C LYS A 58 -4.11 18.87 -11.78
N ILE A 59 -2.86 18.65 -12.18
CA ILE A 59 -1.75 19.53 -11.79
C ILE A 59 -2.01 20.99 -12.21
N ASP A 60 -2.53 21.20 -13.42
CA ASP A 60 -2.84 22.55 -13.93
C ASP A 60 -3.85 23.28 -13.05
N GLN A 61 -4.89 22.56 -12.59
CA GLN A 61 -5.90 23.13 -11.70
C GLN A 61 -5.32 23.47 -10.33
N LEU A 62 -4.39 22.65 -9.81
CA LEU A 62 -3.70 22.93 -8.55
C LEU A 62 -2.83 24.16 -8.66
N VAL A 63 -2.12 24.33 -9.76
CA VAL A 63 -1.28 25.52 -10.02
C VAL A 63 -2.14 26.77 -10.09
N ASP A 64 -3.26 26.73 -10.83
CA ASP A 64 -4.18 27.86 -10.94
C ASP A 64 -4.79 28.25 -9.58
N ALA A 65 -5.15 27.24 -8.76
CA ALA A 65 -5.69 27.49 -7.43
C ALA A 65 -4.68 28.15 -6.48
N MET A 66 -3.38 27.90 -6.69
CA MET A 66 -2.30 28.49 -5.88
C MET A 66 -1.85 29.87 -6.37
N TYR A 67 -2.23 30.25 -7.60
CA TYR A 67 -1.84 31.52 -8.17
C TYR A 67 -2.37 32.71 -7.36
N GLY A 68 -1.51 33.67 -7.12
CA GLY A 68 -1.87 34.89 -6.37
C GLY A 68 -1.73 34.76 -4.85
N HIS A 69 -1.41 33.58 -4.33
CA HIS A 69 -1.17 33.38 -2.90
C HIS A 69 0.32 33.55 -2.58
N PRO A 70 0.69 34.53 -1.74
CA PRO A 70 2.11 34.79 -1.45
C PRO A 70 2.80 33.74 -0.60
N MET A 71 2.01 32.96 0.17
CA MET A 71 2.54 31.89 1.02
C MET A 71 1.69 30.63 0.87
N MET A 72 2.36 29.48 0.79
CA MET A 72 1.72 28.17 0.68
C MET A 72 2.41 27.16 1.58
N SER A 73 1.64 26.22 2.09
CA SER A 73 2.15 25.09 2.87
C SER A 73 1.91 23.79 2.12
N PHE A 74 2.95 22.97 2.00
CA PHE A 74 2.87 21.65 1.37
C PHE A 74 3.06 20.58 2.45
N LEU A 75 2.12 19.64 2.50
CA LEU A 75 2.16 18.52 3.43
C LEU A 75 2.35 17.22 2.68
N ASP A 76 3.41 16.50 3.03
CA ASP A 76 3.66 15.16 2.54
C ASP A 76 3.65 14.21 3.73
N ALA A 77 2.64 13.34 3.81
CA ALA A 77 2.48 12.44 4.93
C ALA A 77 3.49 11.29 4.85
N PHE A 78 4.43 11.26 5.79
CA PHE A 78 5.38 10.15 5.91
C PHE A 78 4.63 8.84 6.17
N GLN A 79 4.81 7.86 5.25
CA GLN A 79 4.10 6.57 5.31
C GLN A 79 2.60 6.71 5.56
N GLY A 80 1.95 7.61 4.78
CA GLY A 80 0.55 7.98 5.01
C GLY A 80 -0.43 6.81 5.03
N TYR A 81 -0.28 5.85 4.11
CA TYR A 81 -1.13 4.66 4.08
C TYR A 81 -0.98 3.76 5.31
N HIS A 82 0.23 3.69 5.88
CA HIS A 82 0.49 2.88 7.08
C HIS A 82 -0.08 3.50 8.36
N GLN A 83 -0.47 4.76 8.32
CA GLN A 83 -1.10 5.43 9.47
C GLN A 83 -2.59 5.11 9.61
N ILE A 84 -3.19 4.52 8.58
CA ILE A 84 -4.61 4.21 8.53
C ILE A 84 -4.78 2.69 8.50
N ALA A 85 -5.45 2.15 9.53
CA ALA A 85 -5.73 0.72 9.59
C ALA A 85 -6.81 0.33 8.58
N LEU A 86 -6.66 -0.85 7.98
CA LEU A 86 -7.65 -1.40 7.07
C LEU A 86 -8.87 -1.91 7.83
N ALA A 87 -10.06 -1.79 7.24
CA ALA A 87 -11.28 -2.33 7.83
C ALA A 87 -11.14 -3.84 8.06
N PRO A 88 -11.58 -4.37 9.23
CA PRO A 88 -11.40 -5.80 9.54
C PRO A 88 -11.95 -6.76 8.49
N GLU A 89 -13.09 -6.45 7.89
CA GLU A 89 -13.70 -7.27 6.85
C GLU A 89 -12.92 -7.28 5.53
N ASP A 90 -12.07 -6.28 5.29
CA ASP A 90 -11.26 -6.18 4.08
C ASP A 90 -9.85 -6.74 4.25
N ARG A 91 -9.40 -7.00 5.46
CA ARG A 91 -8.04 -7.46 5.75
C ARG A 91 -7.70 -8.78 5.06
N GLU A 92 -8.64 -9.74 5.07
CA GLU A 92 -8.43 -11.05 4.45
C GLU A 92 -8.24 -10.97 2.94
N LYS A 93 -8.83 -9.96 2.30
CA LYS A 93 -8.73 -9.74 0.86
C LYS A 93 -7.35 -9.29 0.42
N THR A 94 -6.53 -8.81 1.35
CA THR A 94 -5.16 -8.33 1.10
C THR A 94 -4.10 -9.41 1.35
N THR A 95 -4.49 -10.68 1.38
CA THR A 95 -3.57 -11.78 1.62
C THR A 95 -2.51 -11.88 0.52
N PHE A 96 -1.25 -11.98 0.90
CA PHE A 96 -0.14 -12.15 -0.02
C PHE A 96 0.80 -13.28 0.40
N ILE A 97 1.51 -13.82 -0.58
CA ILE A 97 2.44 -14.94 -0.39
C ILE A 97 3.81 -14.42 0.04
N SER A 98 4.34 -14.99 1.12
CA SER A 98 5.74 -14.85 1.55
C SER A 98 6.41 -16.22 1.54
N PRO A 99 7.75 -16.29 1.43
CA PRO A 99 8.45 -17.58 1.49
C PRO A 99 8.15 -18.43 2.73
N ASP A 100 7.82 -17.81 3.85
CA ASP A 100 7.57 -18.52 5.12
C ASP A 100 6.08 -18.79 5.37
N ALA A 101 5.19 -17.88 4.97
CA ALA A 101 3.77 -17.97 5.28
C ALA A 101 2.97 -16.98 4.45
N ASN A 102 1.64 -17.02 4.60
CA ASN A 102 0.74 -16.02 4.02
C ASN A 102 0.41 -14.97 5.07
N TYR A 103 0.35 -13.70 4.67
CA TYR A 103 0.10 -12.56 5.55
C TYR A 103 -1.02 -11.69 5.01
N ILE A 104 -1.72 -11.02 5.92
CA ILE A 104 -2.72 -10.00 5.59
C ILE A 104 -2.24 -8.62 6.06
N ILE A 105 -2.73 -7.58 5.40
CA ILE A 105 -2.47 -6.19 5.79
C ILE A 105 -3.50 -5.78 6.86
N LEU A 106 -3.02 -5.14 7.92
CA LEU A 106 -3.89 -4.65 9.01
C LEU A 106 -4.27 -3.18 8.86
#